data_bceff2a86f5cfd5d129dbf9961ca91a4
#
_entry.id   bceff2a86f5cfd5d129dbf9961ca91a4
#
_cell.length_a   1.000
_cell.length_b   1.000
_cell.length_c   1.000
_cell.angle_alpha   90.00
_cell.angle_beta   90.00
_cell.angle_gamma   90.00
#
_symmetry.space_group_name_H-M   'P 1'
#
loop_
_entity.id
_entity.type
_entity.pdbx_description
1 polymer ?
#
loop_
_entity_poly.entity_id
_entity_poly.type
_entity_poly.pdbx_seq_one_letter_code
_entity_poly.pdbx_strand_id
1 'polypeptide(L)'
;MAFRAIDAGGADLQATVVDINADMLDVGRARASEHGFDDAVTFVEGNAEALPFPDRSYDAVTIAFGIRNVPRIDAALKEAHRVLRIGGRFLCLEFSTVDVPGLDALYDFYSFNVIPALGRAVTDDADAYRYLVESIRRFPRPEAFAEMMRDAGFARVSFQRMTGGIVALHSGWRL
;
A
#
# COMPACT_ATOMS: atom_id res chain seq x y z
N MET A 1 -7.00 4.30 -6.12
CA MET A 1 -6.52 5.44 -5.32
C MET A 1 -6.17 6.63 -6.21
N ALA A 2 -5.31 6.48 -7.23
CA ALA A 2 -4.87 7.59 -8.09
C ALA A 2 -6.03 8.43 -8.64
N PHE A 3 -7.03 7.85 -9.26
CA PHE A 3 -8.17 8.58 -9.82
C PHE A 3 -8.94 9.40 -8.78
N ARG A 4 -9.18 8.83 -7.59
CA ARG A 4 -9.81 9.59 -6.49
C ARG A 4 -8.95 10.74 -5.98
N ALA A 5 -7.63 10.60 -6.02
CA ALA A 5 -6.73 11.68 -5.64
C ALA A 5 -6.79 12.81 -6.67
N ILE A 6 -6.85 12.48 -7.97
CA ILE A 6 -7.00 13.46 -9.06
C ILE A 6 -8.34 14.18 -8.93
N ASP A 7 -9.46 13.45 -8.77
CA ASP A 7 -10.79 14.05 -8.56
C ASP A 7 -10.81 15.02 -7.38
N ALA A 8 -10.14 14.68 -6.29
CA ALA A 8 -10.08 15.51 -5.08
C ALA A 8 -9.07 16.65 -5.16
N GLY A 9 -7.97 16.46 -5.90
CA GLY A 9 -6.86 17.41 -6.00
C GLY A 9 -7.05 18.49 -7.08
N GLY A 10 -8.01 18.28 -7.97
CA GLY A 10 -8.29 19.21 -9.08
C GLY A 10 -7.36 19.04 -10.29
N ALA A 11 -7.51 19.93 -11.25
CA ALA A 11 -6.91 19.83 -12.58
C ALA A 11 -5.36 19.88 -12.61
N ASP A 12 -4.73 20.40 -11.56
CA ASP A 12 -3.27 20.52 -11.49
C ASP A 12 -2.58 19.30 -10.89
N LEU A 13 -3.35 18.31 -10.38
CA LEU A 13 -2.77 17.13 -9.77
C LEU A 13 -2.32 16.14 -10.84
N GLN A 14 -1.03 15.79 -10.81
CA GLN A 14 -0.44 14.74 -11.64
C GLN A 14 -0.13 13.53 -10.77
N ALA A 15 -0.50 12.33 -11.21
CA ALA A 15 -0.23 11.09 -10.52
C ALA A 15 0.71 10.19 -11.32
N THR A 16 1.67 9.57 -10.65
CA THR A 16 2.47 8.48 -11.20
C THR A 16 2.12 7.19 -10.49
N VAL A 17 1.66 6.20 -11.23
CA VAL A 17 1.38 4.85 -10.73
C VAL A 17 2.56 3.96 -11.06
N VAL A 18 3.11 3.31 -10.03
CA VAL A 18 4.25 2.40 -10.16
C VAL A 18 3.83 1.00 -9.74
N ASP A 19 4.11 0.04 -10.56
CA ASP A 19 3.97 -1.38 -10.23
C ASP A 19 5.09 -2.18 -10.90
N ILE A 20 5.49 -3.30 -10.31
CA ILE A 20 6.44 -4.23 -10.91
C ILE A 20 5.78 -5.13 -11.95
N ASN A 21 4.46 -5.23 -11.93
CA ASN A 21 3.66 -6.06 -12.83
C ASN A 21 3.12 -5.20 -13.98
N ALA A 22 3.66 -5.43 -15.20
CA ALA A 22 3.26 -4.73 -16.41
C ALA A 22 1.76 -4.93 -16.75
N ASP A 23 1.20 -6.13 -16.52
CA ASP A 23 -0.21 -6.42 -16.82
C ASP A 23 -1.14 -5.57 -15.92
N MET A 24 -0.74 -5.35 -14.66
CA MET A 24 -1.50 -4.47 -13.75
C MET A 24 -1.46 -3.01 -14.20
N LEU A 25 -0.34 -2.56 -14.75
CA LEU A 25 -0.22 -1.22 -15.33
C LEU A 25 -1.08 -1.07 -16.58
N ASP A 26 -1.18 -2.10 -17.42
CA ASP A 26 -2.02 -2.09 -18.63
C ASP A 26 -3.51 -2.00 -18.26
N VAL A 27 -3.95 -2.74 -17.26
CA VAL A 27 -5.31 -2.59 -16.69
C VAL A 27 -5.52 -1.17 -16.14
N GLY A 28 -4.49 -0.61 -15.50
CA GLY A 28 -4.52 0.77 -14.99
C GLY A 28 -4.69 1.80 -16.11
N ARG A 29 -3.94 1.66 -17.20
CA ARG A 29 -4.02 2.53 -18.38
C ARG A 29 -5.40 2.49 -19.05
N ALA A 30 -5.94 1.29 -19.26
CA ALA A 30 -7.28 1.12 -19.82
C ALA A 30 -8.33 1.86 -18.96
N ARG A 31 -8.28 1.69 -17.64
CA ARG A 31 -9.19 2.37 -16.72
C ARG A 31 -8.99 3.88 -16.68
N ALA A 32 -7.77 4.37 -16.81
CA ALA A 32 -7.50 5.81 -16.87
C ALA A 32 -8.17 6.42 -18.10
N SER A 33 -8.03 5.76 -19.25
CA SER A 33 -8.65 6.18 -20.51
C SER A 33 -10.19 6.16 -20.42
N GLU A 34 -10.78 5.11 -19.86
CA GLU A 34 -12.23 5.02 -19.64
C GLU A 34 -12.78 6.18 -18.78
N HIS A 35 -11.97 6.73 -17.87
CA HIS A 35 -12.36 7.81 -16.96
C HIS A 35 -11.87 9.20 -17.41
N GLY A 36 -11.18 9.29 -18.54
CA GLY A 36 -10.66 10.55 -19.07
C GLY A 36 -9.47 11.13 -18.27
N PHE A 37 -8.64 10.26 -17.67
CA PHE A 37 -7.46 10.67 -16.89
C PHE A 37 -6.13 10.45 -17.62
N ASP A 38 -6.14 10.25 -18.95
CA ASP A 38 -4.95 9.95 -19.75
C ASP A 38 -3.83 10.99 -19.55
N ASP A 39 -4.20 12.27 -19.47
CA ASP A 39 -3.25 13.37 -19.32
C ASP A 39 -2.81 13.61 -17.86
N ALA A 40 -3.51 13.04 -16.90
CA ALA A 40 -3.28 13.26 -15.47
C ALA A 40 -2.55 12.10 -14.77
N VAL A 41 -2.43 10.93 -15.42
CA VAL A 41 -1.80 9.74 -14.83
C VAL A 41 -0.71 9.19 -15.73
N THR A 42 0.49 9.03 -15.17
CA THR A 42 1.59 8.30 -15.81
C THR A 42 1.74 6.93 -15.16
N PHE A 43 1.96 5.89 -15.96
CA PHE A 43 2.17 4.52 -15.50
C PHE A 43 3.60 4.07 -15.80
N VAL A 44 4.34 3.68 -14.77
CA VAL A 44 5.76 3.33 -14.83
C VAL A 44 5.97 1.94 -14.24
N GLU A 45 6.60 1.04 -15.01
CA GLU A 45 7.08 -0.22 -14.46
C GLU A 45 8.29 0.06 -13.57
N GLY A 46 8.26 -0.41 -12.32
CA GLY A 46 9.31 -0.15 -11.36
C GLY A 46 9.20 -0.96 -10.08
N ASN A 47 10.37 -1.15 -9.45
CA ASN A 47 10.47 -1.81 -8.15
C ASN A 47 10.41 -0.75 -7.05
N ALA A 48 9.52 -0.92 -6.06
CA ALA A 48 9.42 -0.03 -4.91
C ALA A 48 10.72 0.06 -4.09
N GLU A 49 11.57 -0.95 -4.15
CA GLU A 49 12.89 -0.98 -3.49
C GLU A 49 13.97 -0.18 -4.22
N ALA A 50 13.72 0.27 -5.46
CA ALA A 50 14.61 1.05 -6.31
C ALA A 50 13.78 1.85 -7.32
N LEU A 51 13.15 2.91 -6.85
CA LEU A 51 12.25 3.73 -7.65
C LEU A 51 13.01 4.47 -8.77
N PRO A 52 12.56 4.40 -10.05
CA PRO A 52 13.24 5.02 -11.18
C PRO A 52 12.97 6.54 -11.26
N PHE A 53 13.03 7.22 -10.13
CA PHE A 53 12.75 8.66 -10.03
C PHE A 53 13.89 9.40 -9.34
N PRO A 54 14.12 10.67 -9.68
CA PRO A 54 15.06 11.52 -8.99
C PRO A 54 14.67 11.74 -7.51
N ASP A 55 15.66 12.12 -6.72
CA ASP A 55 15.42 12.60 -5.36
C ASP A 55 14.48 13.81 -5.37
N ARG A 56 13.62 13.90 -4.36
CA ARG A 56 12.77 15.10 -4.12
C ARG A 56 11.91 15.46 -5.32
N SER A 57 11.32 14.49 -6.00
CA SER A 57 10.49 14.69 -7.20
C SER A 57 8.99 14.71 -6.93
N TYR A 58 8.54 14.19 -5.77
CA TYR A 58 7.13 14.05 -5.44
C TYR A 58 6.73 14.78 -4.16
N ASP A 59 5.51 15.32 -4.14
CA ASP A 59 4.92 15.98 -2.98
C ASP A 59 4.26 14.97 -2.03
N ALA A 60 3.78 13.85 -2.58
CA ALA A 60 3.19 12.75 -1.82
C ALA A 60 3.55 11.40 -2.42
N VAL A 61 3.71 10.39 -1.57
CA VAL A 61 3.79 8.98 -1.94
C VAL A 61 2.73 8.22 -1.18
N THR A 62 1.95 7.40 -1.88
CA THR A 62 0.90 6.59 -1.28
C THR A 62 1.03 5.14 -1.69
N ILE A 63 0.88 4.23 -0.73
CA ILE A 63 0.81 2.77 -0.97
C ILE A 63 -0.45 2.24 -0.30
N ALA A 64 -1.24 1.43 -1.02
CA ALA A 64 -2.38 0.76 -0.42
C ALA A 64 -2.38 -0.72 -0.78
N PHE A 65 -2.36 -1.57 0.26
CA PHE A 65 -2.41 -3.03 0.17
C PHE A 65 -1.32 -3.65 -0.72
N GLY A 66 -0.15 -2.98 -0.81
CA GLY A 66 0.96 -3.40 -1.66
C GLY A 66 2.27 -3.62 -0.91
N ILE A 67 2.54 -2.84 0.15
CA ILE A 67 3.87 -2.85 0.79
C ILE A 67 4.19 -4.19 1.48
N ARG A 68 3.19 -4.95 1.93
CA ARG A 68 3.38 -6.28 2.51
C ARG A 68 3.97 -7.30 1.52
N ASN A 69 3.85 -7.03 0.21
CA ASN A 69 4.37 -7.88 -0.87
C ASN A 69 5.81 -7.52 -1.25
N VAL A 70 6.36 -6.45 -0.70
CA VAL A 70 7.72 -6.00 -0.98
C VAL A 70 8.70 -6.79 -0.11
N PRO A 71 9.68 -7.50 -0.69
CA PRO A 71 10.62 -8.32 0.07
C PRO A 71 11.44 -7.54 1.10
N ARG A 72 11.88 -6.32 0.76
CA ARG A 72 12.67 -5.45 1.62
C ARG A 72 11.91 -4.15 1.90
N ILE A 73 11.00 -4.21 2.87
CA ILE A 73 10.15 -3.07 3.25
C ILE A 73 11.00 -1.84 3.65
N ASP A 74 12.11 -2.05 4.36
CA ASP A 74 13.04 -0.99 4.75
C ASP A 74 13.64 -0.25 3.54
N ALA A 75 13.98 -0.97 2.48
CA ALA A 75 14.47 -0.38 1.23
C ALA A 75 13.37 0.45 0.55
N ALA A 76 12.14 -0.08 0.46
CA ALA A 76 11.03 0.64 -0.13
C ALA A 76 10.67 1.91 0.66
N LEU A 77 10.73 1.87 1.99
CA LEU A 77 10.52 3.05 2.83
C LEU A 77 11.59 4.12 2.62
N LYS A 78 12.87 3.72 2.49
CA LYS A 78 13.97 4.64 2.17
C LYS A 78 13.80 5.27 0.79
N GLU A 79 13.38 4.50 -0.21
CA GLU A 79 13.09 5.00 -1.55
C GLU A 79 11.89 5.97 -1.56
N ALA A 80 10.81 5.62 -0.87
CA ALA A 80 9.68 6.53 -0.70
C ALA A 80 10.10 7.84 -0.02
N HIS A 81 10.97 7.77 0.99
CA HIS A 81 11.53 8.95 1.63
C HIS A 81 12.43 9.73 0.66
N ARG A 82 13.29 9.06 -0.11
CA ARG A 82 14.23 9.70 -1.06
C ARG A 82 13.51 10.51 -2.13
N VAL A 83 12.45 9.97 -2.71
CA VAL A 83 11.72 10.63 -3.81
C VAL A 83 10.80 11.75 -3.34
N LEU A 84 10.42 11.79 -2.06
CA LEU A 84 9.61 12.87 -1.51
C LEU A 84 10.41 14.18 -1.42
N ARG A 85 9.77 15.30 -1.70
CA ARG A 85 10.29 16.64 -1.39
C ARG A 85 10.30 16.90 0.11
N ILE A 86 11.09 17.87 0.56
CA ILE A 86 10.98 18.40 1.93
C ILE A 86 9.56 18.97 2.10
N GLY A 87 8.89 18.62 3.19
CA GLY A 87 7.47 18.91 3.41
C GLY A 87 6.53 17.89 2.73
N GLY A 88 7.06 16.91 2.00
CA GLY A 88 6.27 15.86 1.37
C GLY A 88 5.79 14.81 2.36
N ARG A 89 4.71 14.12 2.00
CA ARG A 89 4.00 13.18 2.88
C ARG A 89 3.96 11.78 2.31
N PHE A 90 4.28 10.80 3.16
CA PHE A 90 4.05 9.38 2.90
C PHE A 90 2.78 8.90 3.60
N LEU A 91 1.96 8.13 2.88
CA LEU A 91 0.75 7.49 3.38
C LEU A 91 0.76 6.00 3.00
N CYS A 92 0.59 5.14 3.98
CA CYS A 92 0.49 3.71 3.76
C CYS A 92 -0.77 3.14 4.43
N LEU A 93 -1.68 2.61 3.62
CA LEU A 93 -2.84 1.85 4.08
C LEU A 93 -2.55 0.37 3.88
N GLU A 94 -2.53 -0.39 4.96
CA GLU A 94 -2.25 -1.83 4.87
C GLU A 94 -3.07 -2.62 5.90
N PHE A 95 -3.23 -3.92 5.62
CA PHE A 95 -3.82 -4.83 6.58
C PHE A 95 -3.02 -4.86 7.87
N SER A 96 -3.71 -5.03 8.97
CA SER A 96 -3.16 -5.05 10.32
C SER A 96 -3.65 -6.27 11.08
N THR A 97 -2.92 -6.62 12.13
CA THR A 97 -3.36 -7.66 13.07
C THR A 97 -4.42 -7.10 14.01
N VAL A 98 -5.52 -7.80 14.16
CA VAL A 98 -6.58 -7.46 15.12
C VAL A 98 -6.12 -7.88 16.51
N ASP A 99 -5.75 -6.92 17.36
CA ASP A 99 -5.35 -7.17 18.75
C ASP A 99 -6.59 -7.15 19.68
N VAL A 100 -7.59 -7.99 19.44
CA VAL A 100 -8.72 -8.14 20.36
C VAL A 100 -8.58 -9.48 21.07
N PRO A 101 -8.32 -9.51 22.38
CA PRO A 101 -8.19 -10.73 23.13
C PRO A 101 -9.43 -11.65 22.95
N GLY A 102 -9.21 -12.88 22.51
CA GLY A 102 -10.26 -13.84 22.24
C GLY A 102 -10.82 -13.84 20.83
N LEU A 103 -10.57 -12.82 20.01
CA LEU A 103 -10.93 -12.81 18.58
C LEU A 103 -9.82 -13.36 17.67
N ASP A 104 -8.59 -13.45 18.16
CA ASP A 104 -7.46 -13.98 17.38
C ASP A 104 -7.72 -15.40 16.88
N ALA A 105 -8.18 -16.28 17.77
CA ALA A 105 -8.49 -17.67 17.42
C ALA A 105 -9.70 -17.78 16.47
N LEU A 106 -10.70 -16.92 16.63
CA LEU A 106 -11.86 -16.87 15.75
C LEU A 106 -11.51 -16.28 14.39
N TYR A 107 -10.71 -15.21 14.37
CA TYR A 107 -10.20 -14.60 13.14
C TYR A 107 -9.29 -15.59 12.39
N ASP A 108 -8.43 -16.31 13.10
CA ASP A 108 -7.58 -17.35 12.56
C ASP A 108 -8.38 -18.49 11.96
N PHE A 109 -9.35 -19.02 12.71
CA PHE A 109 -10.24 -20.07 12.20
C PHE A 109 -11.00 -19.61 10.95
N TYR A 110 -11.55 -18.40 10.95
CA TYR A 110 -12.26 -17.82 9.82
C TYR A 110 -11.32 -17.62 8.62
N SER A 111 -10.15 -17.04 8.84
CA SER A 111 -9.15 -16.73 7.79
C SER A 111 -8.57 -17.99 7.15
N PHE A 112 -8.34 -19.07 7.92
CA PHE A 112 -7.73 -20.30 7.38
C PHE A 112 -8.73 -21.35 6.91
N ASN A 113 -9.94 -21.34 7.43
CA ASN A 113 -10.91 -22.40 7.12
C ASN A 113 -12.11 -21.89 6.30
N VAL A 114 -12.61 -20.70 6.62
CA VAL A 114 -13.83 -20.18 5.99
C VAL A 114 -13.50 -19.40 4.72
N ILE A 115 -12.55 -18.47 4.76
CA ILE A 115 -12.21 -17.64 3.58
C ILE A 115 -11.68 -18.50 2.42
N PRO A 116 -10.73 -19.45 2.62
CA PRO A 116 -10.28 -20.33 1.53
C PRO A 116 -11.38 -21.25 1.00
N ALA A 117 -12.30 -21.70 1.87
CA ALA A 117 -13.43 -22.53 1.45
C ALA A 117 -14.43 -21.73 0.60
N LEU A 118 -14.71 -20.48 0.98
CA LEU A 118 -15.52 -19.55 0.18
C LEU A 118 -14.79 -19.15 -1.12
N GLY A 119 -13.48 -18.92 -1.06
CA GLY A 119 -12.65 -18.64 -2.23
C GLY A 119 -12.74 -19.75 -3.27
N ARG A 120 -12.60 -21.00 -2.86
CA ARG A 120 -12.79 -22.17 -3.75
C ARG A 120 -14.20 -22.24 -4.33
N ALA A 121 -15.21 -21.81 -3.59
CA ALA A 121 -16.59 -21.85 -4.05
C ALA A 121 -16.94 -20.71 -5.03
N VAL A 122 -16.19 -19.58 -5.00
CA VAL A 122 -16.52 -18.36 -5.75
C VAL A 122 -15.50 -18.07 -6.87
N THR A 123 -14.20 -18.34 -6.68
CA THR A 123 -13.14 -17.90 -7.60
C THR A 123 -12.17 -19.01 -8.02
N ASP A 124 -12.31 -20.24 -7.53
CA ASP A 124 -11.41 -21.38 -7.77
C ASP A 124 -9.91 -21.14 -7.39
N ASP A 125 -9.59 -20.05 -6.67
CA ASP A 125 -8.22 -19.62 -6.34
C ASP A 125 -7.96 -19.63 -4.82
N ALA A 126 -7.86 -20.84 -4.26
CA ALA A 126 -7.54 -21.04 -2.85
C ALA A 126 -6.11 -20.59 -2.47
N ASP A 127 -5.19 -20.59 -3.44
CA ASP A 127 -3.79 -20.26 -3.18
C ASP A 127 -3.59 -18.75 -3.04
N ALA A 128 -4.32 -17.93 -3.80
CA ALA A 128 -4.32 -16.47 -3.63
C ALA A 128 -4.83 -16.07 -2.24
N TYR A 129 -5.87 -16.73 -1.73
CA TYR A 129 -6.37 -16.48 -0.37
C TYR A 129 -5.39 -16.91 0.71
N ARG A 130 -4.75 -18.07 0.55
CA ARG A 130 -3.71 -18.53 1.48
C ARG A 130 -2.56 -17.53 1.53
N TYR A 131 -2.07 -17.09 0.36
CA TYR A 131 -1.04 -16.07 0.24
C TYR A 131 -1.43 -14.76 0.95
N LEU A 132 -2.67 -14.31 0.76
CA LEU A 132 -3.18 -13.10 1.42
C LEU A 132 -3.08 -13.22 2.95
N VAL A 133 -3.60 -14.30 3.53
CA VAL A 133 -3.57 -14.54 4.98
C VAL A 133 -2.14 -14.60 5.50
N GLU A 134 -1.27 -15.35 4.82
CA GLU A 134 0.13 -15.47 5.20
C GLU A 134 0.89 -14.15 5.09
N SER A 135 0.66 -13.36 4.03
CA SER A 135 1.31 -12.07 3.86
C SER A 135 0.88 -11.06 4.93
N ILE A 136 -0.40 -11.05 5.31
CA ILE A 136 -0.90 -10.22 6.43
C ILE A 136 -0.21 -10.60 7.74
N ARG A 137 -0.07 -11.91 8.03
CA ARG A 137 0.57 -12.38 9.28
C ARG A 137 2.06 -12.06 9.37
N ARG A 138 2.75 -12.08 8.24
CA ARG A 138 4.19 -11.73 8.19
C ARG A 138 4.41 -10.22 8.25
N PHE A 139 3.41 -9.43 7.91
CA PHE A 139 3.52 -7.98 7.91
C PHE A 139 3.70 -7.45 9.35
N PRO A 140 4.57 -6.46 9.58
CA PRO A 140 4.80 -5.90 10.91
C PRO A 140 3.52 -5.33 11.52
N ARG A 141 3.40 -5.43 12.85
CA ARG A 141 2.35 -4.73 13.59
C ARG A 141 2.46 -3.22 13.38
N PRO A 142 1.36 -2.45 13.52
CA PRO A 142 1.37 -1.02 13.23
C PRO A 142 2.46 -0.23 13.97
N GLU A 143 2.73 -0.58 15.22
CA GLU A 143 3.79 0.05 16.01
C GLU A 143 5.18 -0.22 15.41
N ALA A 144 5.45 -1.48 15.06
CA ALA A 144 6.73 -1.87 14.47
C ALA A 144 6.91 -1.25 13.07
N PHE A 145 5.85 -1.20 12.25
CA PHE A 145 5.94 -0.54 10.97
C PHE A 145 6.15 0.97 11.11
N ALA A 146 5.55 1.62 12.12
CA ALA A 146 5.82 3.01 12.42
C ALA A 146 7.28 3.27 12.83
N GLU A 147 7.92 2.34 13.57
CA GLU A 147 9.37 2.42 13.85
C GLU A 147 10.20 2.27 12.57
N MET A 148 9.87 1.30 11.70
CA MET A 148 10.56 1.16 10.40
C MET A 148 10.47 2.45 9.57
N MET A 149 9.34 3.15 9.61
CA MET A 149 9.21 4.46 8.95
C MET A 149 10.14 5.50 9.57
N ARG A 150 10.28 5.55 10.91
CA ARG A 150 11.22 6.47 11.60
C ARG A 150 12.66 6.14 11.22
N ASP A 151 13.04 4.87 11.20
CA ASP A 151 14.37 4.40 10.80
C ASP A 151 14.69 4.73 9.33
N ALA A 152 13.68 4.81 8.47
CA ALA A 152 13.81 5.26 7.08
C ALA A 152 13.92 6.79 6.93
N GLY A 153 13.81 7.56 8.03
CA GLY A 153 13.99 9.02 8.06
C GLY A 153 12.70 9.84 8.11
N PHE A 154 11.52 9.20 8.16
CA PHE A 154 10.27 9.94 8.28
C PHE A 154 10.10 10.58 9.65
N ALA A 155 9.68 11.84 9.66
CA ALA A 155 9.31 12.58 10.85
C ALA A 155 7.79 12.55 11.07
N ARG A 156 7.33 12.91 12.27
CA ARG A 156 5.91 12.99 12.66
C ARG A 156 5.13 11.73 12.28
N VAL A 157 5.75 10.57 12.46
CA VAL A 157 5.13 9.29 12.14
C VAL A 157 3.98 9.02 13.10
N SER A 158 2.83 8.72 12.53
CA SER A 158 1.62 8.32 13.24
C SER A 158 0.88 7.22 12.48
N PHE A 159 0.01 6.50 13.17
CA PHE A 159 -0.90 5.58 12.52
C PHE A 159 -2.29 5.61 13.19
N GLN A 160 -3.29 5.23 12.42
CA GLN A 160 -4.66 5.09 12.87
C GLN A 160 -5.19 3.71 12.46
N ARG A 161 -5.65 2.93 13.44
CA ARG A 161 -6.38 1.69 13.17
C ARG A 161 -7.79 2.00 12.71
N MET A 162 -8.24 1.27 11.69
CA MET A 162 -9.55 1.43 11.08
C MET A 162 -10.26 0.08 11.04
N THR A 163 -11.58 0.12 10.92
CA THR A 163 -12.43 -1.09 10.77
C THR A 163 -12.15 -2.12 11.88
N GLY A 164 -12.13 -1.67 13.15
CA GLY A 164 -11.86 -2.56 14.28
C GLY A 164 -10.42 -3.09 14.36
N GLY A 165 -9.46 -2.47 13.66
CA GLY A 165 -8.07 -2.89 13.64
C GLY A 165 -7.68 -3.78 12.45
N ILE A 166 -8.62 -4.10 11.55
CA ILE A 166 -8.34 -4.90 10.34
C ILE A 166 -7.35 -4.23 9.40
N VAL A 167 -7.38 -2.89 9.34
CA VAL A 167 -6.43 -2.08 8.56
C VAL A 167 -5.85 -0.97 9.42
N ALA A 168 -4.65 -0.51 9.06
CA ALA A 168 -4.02 0.65 9.65
C ALA A 168 -3.54 1.62 8.55
N LEU A 169 -3.85 2.90 8.75
CA LEU A 169 -3.32 3.99 7.93
C LEU A 169 -2.15 4.62 8.64
N HIS A 170 -0.97 4.48 8.08
CA HIS A 170 0.26 5.13 8.54
C HIS A 170 0.53 6.41 7.77
N SER A 171 1.12 7.38 8.43
CA SER A 171 1.49 8.66 7.86
C SER A 171 2.85 9.10 8.41
N GLY A 172 3.69 9.65 7.54
CA GLY A 172 4.98 10.24 7.91
C GLY A 172 5.33 11.39 6.97
N TRP A 173 6.22 12.26 7.40
CA TRP A 173 6.64 13.44 6.66
C TRP A 173 8.15 13.41 6.42
N ARG A 174 8.57 13.90 5.26
CA ARG A 174 9.97 14.27 5.04
C ARG A 174 10.17 15.72 5.45
N LEU A 175 10.92 15.96 6.52
CA LEU A 175 11.26 17.30 7.03
C LEU A 175 12.71 17.67 6.75
#